data_8449fd691c895e197d8deb9d984dbd54
#
_entry.id   8449fd691c895e197d8deb9d984dbd54
#
_cell.length_a   1.000
_cell.length_b   1.000
_cell.length_c   1.000
_cell.angle_alpha   90.00
_cell.angle_beta   90.00
_cell.angle_gamma   90.00
#
_symmetry.space_group_name_H-M   'P 1'
#
loop_
_entity.id
_entity.type
_entity.pdbx_description
1 polymer ?
#
loop_
_entity_poly.entity_id
_entity_poly.type
_entity_poly.pdbx_seq_one_letter_code
_entity_poly.pdbx_strand_id
1 'polypeptide(L)'
;TRYWRDWSSDVCSSDLLRMPAKRPGPGILNRGVLIARNLTSEGYTNVIENRAGHGDGASGAVIPEYQSHEIVTLFPAPPFSLNLPVQETPEAPWDPLSDWASPSGFGGKPDDNGDDSEAIQKAIDSGATTVYLPHGTWTLKNPVELRGKVRRILGTEARLVLALPEGQPGFQITNTTAPTFWLERLEIEGTKNALVDLAAERQVVLIDCLGVSVSGKAKTELFFEDVSSVMPLQLGPGQSLWARQWFQGFQGLKLANRGGAAWLMGYTTERPGVLVNTMADGKTEILGGLCIANGSYKTMPMFRIEDAAASIVMAEASFTSTPYEDIVLEVRKGVQRKLRSSGITSDRPLPQRVGGIAVPLYTGYFGVGAVEPRTGPAKPKTSR
;
A
#
# COMPACT_ATOMS: atom_id res chain seq x y z
N THR A 1 -13.30 8.09 -15.55
CA THR A 1 -12.54 7.93 -14.28
C THR A 1 -13.26 7.07 -13.22
N ARG A 2 -14.57 6.88 -13.31
CA ARG A 2 -15.33 6.02 -12.38
C ARG A 2 -15.13 4.51 -12.59
N TYR A 3 -14.61 4.07 -13.73
CA TYR A 3 -14.45 2.65 -14.07
C TYR A 3 -13.29 1.94 -13.36
N TRP A 4 -12.36 2.66 -12.74
CA TRP A 4 -11.21 2.08 -12.03
C TRP A 4 -11.46 1.83 -10.54
N ARG A 5 -12.47 2.45 -9.95
CA ARG A 5 -12.82 2.25 -8.52
C ARG A 5 -13.47 0.89 -8.23
N ASP A 6 -14.22 0.36 -9.18
CA ASP A 6 -14.91 -0.93 -8.98
C ASP A 6 -13.97 -2.15 -9.03
N TRP A 7 -12.73 -1.95 -9.53
CA TRP A 7 -11.75 -3.04 -9.59
C TRP A 7 -10.85 -3.15 -8.36
N SER A 8 -10.66 -2.11 -7.59
CA SER A 8 -9.78 -2.12 -6.42
C SER A 8 -10.47 -2.57 -5.13
N SER A 9 -11.77 -2.36 -5.00
CA SER A 9 -12.53 -2.76 -3.83
C SER A 9 -12.88 -4.25 -3.81
N ASP A 10 -13.04 -4.88 -4.98
CA ASP A 10 -13.51 -6.27 -5.07
C ASP A 10 -12.39 -7.32 -4.98
N VAL A 11 -11.13 -6.94 -5.07
CA VAL A 11 -10.01 -7.91 -5.09
C VAL A 11 -9.64 -8.44 -3.71
N CYS A 12 -10.16 -7.87 -2.63
CA CYS A 12 -9.77 -8.20 -1.26
C CYS A 12 -10.84 -8.81 -0.37
N SER A 13 -12.10 -8.69 -0.71
CA SER A 13 -13.19 -9.39 -0.06
C SER A 13 -13.50 -10.67 -0.85
N SER A 14 -13.76 -11.77 -0.19
CA SER A 14 -14.08 -13.12 -0.73
C SER A 14 -14.76 -13.09 -2.11
N ASP A 15 -13.97 -13.03 -3.19
CA ASP A 15 -14.52 -12.96 -4.55
C ASP A 15 -15.19 -14.28 -4.93
N LEU A 16 -16.47 -14.18 -5.20
CA LEU A 16 -17.26 -15.30 -5.68
C LEU A 16 -17.17 -15.39 -7.21
N LEU A 17 -16.45 -16.37 -7.71
CA LEU A 17 -16.49 -16.75 -9.11
C LEU A 17 -17.76 -17.59 -9.39
N ARG A 18 -18.74 -17.01 -10.07
CA ARG A 18 -19.95 -17.69 -10.47
C ARG A 18 -19.94 -18.00 -11.97
N MET A 19 -20.14 -19.26 -12.32
CA MET A 19 -20.20 -19.68 -13.71
C MET A 19 -21.52 -19.26 -14.37
N PRO A 20 -21.47 -18.51 -15.47
CA PRO A 20 -22.66 -18.25 -16.27
C PRO A 20 -23.16 -19.53 -16.91
N ALA A 21 -24.47 -19.80 -16.92
CA ALA A 21 -25.13 -21.06 -17.28
C ALA A 21 -24.83 -21.62 -18.69
N LYS A 22 -24.01 -21.01 -19.52
CA LYS A 22 -23.81 -21.38 -20.93
C LYS A 22 -22.36 -21.37 -21.46
N ARG A 23 -21.33 -21.24 -20.62
CA ARG A 23 -19.93 -21.23 -21.11
C ARG A 23 -19.03 -22.12 -20.24
N PRO A 24 -18.69 -23.33 -20.73
CA PRO A 24 -17.70 -24.17 -20.07
C PRO A 24 -16.33 -23.54 -20.16
N GLY A 25 -15.57 -23.52 -19.07
CA GLY A 25 -14.20 -22.98 -18.99
C GLY A 25 -13.75 -22.85 -17.55
N PRO A 26 -12.47 -22.51 -17.31
CA PRO A 26 -11.98 -22.21 -15.98
C PRO A 26 -12.50 -20.84 -15.50
N GLY A 27 -12.59 -20.67 -14.19
CA GLY A 27 -12.90 -19.37 -13.60
C GLY A 27 -11.76 -18.38 -13.83
N ILE A 28 -10.52 -18.84 -13.67
CA ILE A 28 -9.29 -18.09 -13.94
C ILE A 28 -8.41 -18.91 -14.89
N LEU A 29 -8.00 -18.30 -16.00
CA LEU A 29 -6.99 -18.83 -16.90
C LEU A 29 -5.67 -18.09 -16.66
N ASN A 30 -4.75 -18.71 -15.94
CA ASN A 30 -3.45 -18.14 -15.66
C ASN A 30 -2.42 -18.46 -16.74
N ARG A 31 -1.67 -17.43 -17.19
CA ARG A 31 -0.54 -17.53 -18.12
C ARG A 31 0.73 -16.84 -17.61
N GLY A 32 0.77 -16.46 -16.35
CA GLY A 32 1.88 -15.76 -15.70
C GLY A 32 2.00 -16.12 -14.24
N VAL A 33 2.56 -15.24 -13.42
CA VAL A 33 2.63 -15.40 -11.97
C VAL A 33 1.28 -15.01 -11.38
N LEU A 34 0.68 -15.94 -10.64
CA LEU A 34 -0.59 -15.74 -9.94
C LEU A 34 -0.45 -16.18 -8.48
N ILE A 35 -0.89 -15.33 -7.58
CA ILE A 35 -1.29 -15.68 -6.23
C ILE A 35 -2.77 -15.36 -6.06
N ALA A 36 -3.54 -16.29 -5.48
CA ALA A 36 -4.94 -16.06 -5.13
C ALA A 36 -5.18 -16.52 -3.70
N ARG A 37 -5.97 -15.77 -2.94
CA ARG A 37 -6.33 -16.08 -1.55
C ARG A 37 -7.81 -15.89 -1.31
N ASN A 38 -8.37 -16.74 -0.41
CA ASN A 38 -9.77 -16.67 0.00
C ASN A 38 -10.76 -16.71 -1.17
N LEU A 39 -10.38 -17.41 -2.25
CA LEU A 39 -11.20 -17.51 -3.44
C LEU A 39 -12.35 -18.50 -3.21
N THR A 40 -13.58 -18.06 -3.46
CA THR A 40 -14.76 -18.91 -3.48
C THR A 40 -15.26 -19.06 -4.92
N SER A 41 -15.81 -20.22 -5.25
CA SER A 41 -16.32 -20.48 -6.58
C SER A 41 -17.63 -21.29 -6.57
N GLU A 42 -18.48 -21.03 -7.53
CA GLU A 42 -19.73 -21.71 -7.73
C GLU A 42 -19.88 -22.14 -9.19
N GLY A 43 -20.13 -23.42 -9.42
CA GLY A 43 -20.39 -23.98 -10.76
C GLY A 43 -19.16 -24.33 -11.60
N TYR A 44 -17.95 -23.98 -11.17
CA TYR A 44 -16.73 -24.34 -11.88
C TYR A 44 -16.22 -25.72 -11.46
N THR A 45 -15.94 -26.59 -12.45
CA THR A 45 -15.22 -27.84 -12.21
C THR A 45 -13.73 -27.57 -12.05
N ASN A 46 -13.18 -26.66 -12.88
CA ASN A 46 -11.81 -26.19 -12.82
C ASN A 46 -11.85 -24.70 -12.50
N VAL A 47 -11.46 -24.31 -11.29
CA VAL A 47 -11.52 -22.90 -10.84
C VAL A 47 -10.35 -22.14 -11.40
N ILE A 48 -9.15 -22.69 -11.32
CA ILE A 48 -7.92 -22.10 -11.87
C ILE A 48 -7.31 -23.11 -12.84
N GLU A 49 -7.18 -22.73 -14.10
CA GLU A 49 -6.36 -23.42 -15.08
C GLU A 49 -5.01 -22.70 -15.19
N ASN A 50 -3.93 -23.38 -14.82
CA ASN A 50 -2.60 -22.82 -14.90
C ASN A 50 -1.90 -23.27 -16.18
N ARG A 51 -1.56 -22.31 -17.05
CA ARG A 51 -0.77 -22.52 -18.29
C ARG A 51 0.61 -21.87 -18.21
N ALA A 52 1.04 -21.45 -17.04
CA ALA A 52 2.32 -20.77 -16.83
C ALA A 52 3.53 -21.72 -16.66
N GLY A 53 3.37 -23.00 -16.97
CA GLY A 53 4.46 -23.97 -17.00
C GLY A 53 4.85 -24.62 -15.66
N HIS A 54 4.34 -24.14 -14.54
CA HIS A 54 4.67 -24.66 -13.21
C HIS A 54 3.41 -24.87 -12.36
N GLY A 55 3.26 -26.10 -11.90
CA GLY A 55 2.16 -26.48 -11.00
C GLY A 55 0.83 -26.75 -11.69
N ASP A 56 -0.02 -27.48 -10.98
CA ASP A 56 -1.38 -27.80 -11.41
C ASP A 56 -2.29 -26.58 -11.17
N GLY A 57 -3.44 -26.58 -11.83
CA GLY A 57 -4.52 -25.65 -11.53
C GLY A 57 -5.15 -25.94 -10.17
N ALA A 58 -6.25 -25.29 -9.86
CA ALA A 58 -7.00 -25.51 -8.64
C ALA A 58 -8.49 -25.73 -8.91
N SER A 59 -9.09 -26.60 -8.11
CA SER A 59 -10.51 -26.95 -8.16
C SER A 59 -11.10 -26.93 -6.76
N GLY A 60 -12.41 -26.75 -6.65
CA GLY A 60 -13.13 -26.75 -5.39
C GLY A 60 -13.91 -25.47 -5.14
N ALA A 61 -14.87 -25.54 -4.21
CA ALA A 61 -15.71 -24.39 -3.87
C ALA A 61 -14.96 -23.29 -3.11
N VAL A 62 -13.90 -23.64 -2.40
CA VAL A 62 -13.07 -22.73 -1.62
C VAL A 62 -11.59 -23.05 -1.82
N ILE A 63 -10.83 -22.04 -2.19
CA ILE A 63 -9.37 -22.12 -2.33
C ILE A 63 -8.78 -21.10 -1.35
N PRO A 64 -8.23 -21.57 -0.20
CA PRO A 64 -7.67 -20.67 0.80
C PRO A 64 -6.46 -19.87 0.30
N GLU A 65 -5.55 -20.56 -0.38
CA GLU A 65 -4.40 -19.95 -1.07
C GLU A 65 -3.99 -20.82 -2.25
N TYR A 66 -3.60 -20.16 -3.34
CA TYR A 66 -3.07 -20.78 -4.55
C TYR A 66 -1.88 -19.98 -5.06
N GLN A 67 -0.83 -20.67 -5.46
CA GLN A 67 0.33 -20.09 -6.14
C GLN A 67 0.59 -20.85 -7.45
N SER A 68 0.81 -20.12 -8.53
CA SER A 68 1.08 -20.70 -9.85
C SER A 68 2.50 -21.24 -10.03
N HIS A 69 3.42 -20.90 -9.13
CA HIS A 69 4.84 -21.27 -9.17
C HIS A 69 5.28 -21.78 -7.81
N GLU A 70 6.44 -22.48 -7.78
CA GLU A 70 7.08 -22.86 -6.53
C GLU A 70 7.46 -21.61 -5.71
N ILE A 71 7.27 -21.73 -4.40
CA ILE A 71 7.63 -20.67 -3.47
C ILE A 71 9.14 -20.61 -3.34
N VAL A 72 9.68 -19.42 -3.49
CA VAL A 72 11.12 -19.17 -3.35
C VAL A 72 11.43 -18.79 -1.91
N THR A 73 12.42 -19.46 -1.31
CA THR A 73 12.91 -19.19 0.04
C THR A 73 14.42 -19.21 0.09
N LEU A 74 15.03 -18.38 0.91
CA LEU A 74 16.48 -18.40 1.17
C LEU A 74 16.84 -19.15 2.44
N PHE A 75 15.92 -19.22 3.39
CA PHE A 75 16.01 -19.98 4.62
C PHE A 75 14.75 -20.84 4.77
N PRO A 76 14.75 -21.87 5.62
CA PRO A 76 13.53 -22.60 5.89
C PRO A 76 12.38 -21.67 6.27
N ALA A 77 11.28 -21.74 5.52
CA ALA A 77 10.08 -20.93 5.69
C ALA A 77 8.83 -21.76 5.37
N PRO A 78 7.65 -21.42 5.92
CA PRO A 78 6.41 -22.06 5.53
C PRO A 78 6.12 -21.91 4.04
N PRO A 79 5.47 -22.91 3.40
CA PRO A 79 5.18 -22.90 1.97
C PRO A 79 3.88 -22.13 1.65
N PHE A 80 3.70 -20.93 2.20
CA PHE A 80 2.55 -20.05 1.99
C PHE A 80 2.91 -18.59 2.30
N SER A 81 2.01 -17.66 1.91
CA SER A 81 2.19 -16.24 2.19
C SER A 81 2.03 -15.93 3.68
N LEU A 82 2.42 -14.72 4.11
CA LEU A 82 2.21 -14.27 5.51
C LEU A 82 0.74 -14.26 5.90
N ASN A 83 -0.14 -14.13 4.91
CA ASN A 83 -1.58 -14.02 5.12
C ASN A 83 -1.94 -12.97 6.18
N LEU A 84 -1.33 -11.79 6.05
CA LEU A 84 -1.64 -10.66 6.92
C LEU A 84 -3.14 -10.33 6.82
N PRO A 85 -3.77 -9.90 7.91
CA PRO A 85 -5.17 -9.48 7.88
C PRO A 85 -5.37 -8.39 6.83
N VAL A 86 -6.33 -8.59 5.94
CA VAL A 86 -6.77 -7.57 4.99
C VAL A 86 -7.84 -6.72 5.65
N GLN A 87 -7.69 -5.41 5.55
CA GLN A 87 -8.72 -4.46 5.96
C GLN A 87 -9.09 -3.58 4.78
N GLU A 88 -10.39 -3.35 4.62
CA GLU A 88 -10.89 -2.41 3.63
C GLU A 88 -10.60 -0.98 4.07
N THR A 89 -10.37 -0.11 3.08
CA THR A 89 -10.18 1.32 3.34
C THR A 89 -11.48 1.89 3.94
N PRO A 90 -11.43 2.51 5.12
CA PRO A 90 -12.62 3.08 5.72
C PRO A 90 -13.22 4.18 4.82
N GLU A 91 -14.52 4.07 4.53
CA GLU A 91 -15.24 5.09 3.77
C GLU A 91 -15.40 6.38 4.59
N ALA A 92 -15.13 7.52 3.96
CA ALA A 92 -15.37 8.81 4.57
C ALA A 92 -16.88 9.09 4.64
N PRO A 93 -17.43 9.40 5.81
CA PRO A 93 -18.84 9.74 5.91
C PRO A 93 -19.12 11.09 5.19
N TRP A 94 -20.26 11.15 4.52
CA TRP A 94 -20.74 12.36 3.88
C TRP A 94 -21.65 13.13 4.86
N ASP A 95 -21.06 14.10 5.55
CA ASP A 95 -21.81 14.98 6.44
C ASP A 95 -22.69 15.96 5.68
N PRO A 96 -23.76 16.47 6.32
CA PRO A 96 -24.51 17.60 5.78
C PRO A 96 -23.56 18.79 5.46
N LEU A 97 -23.83 19.52 4.38
CA LEU A 97 -23.00 20.68 4.00
C LEU A 97 -22.95 21.78 5.07
N SER A 98 -23.93 21.82 5.98
CA SER A 98 -23.92 22.72 7.15
C SER A 98 -22.75 22.47 8.11
N ASP A 99 -22.19 21.26 8.08
CA ASP A 99 -21.10 20.83 8.94
C ASP A 99 -19.73 20.96 8.25
N TRP A 100 -19.72 21.59 7.06
CA TRP A 100 -18.53 21.85 6.28
C TRP A 100 -18.07 23.30 6.47
N ALA A 101 -16.76 23.51 6.39
CA ALA A 101 -16.16 24.85 6.33
C ALA A 101 -15.14 24.93 5.20
N SER A 102 -15.03 26.08 4.57
CA SER A 102 -13.95 26.37 3.63
C SER A 102 -13.06 27.49 4.20
N PRO A 103 -11.73 27.40 4.11
CA PRO A 103 -10.84 28.48 4.52
C PRO A 103 -11.10 29.81 3.83
N SER A 104 -11.71 29.79 2.64
CA SER A 104 -12.13 31.04 1.96
C SER A 104 -13.10 31.87 2.78
N GLY A 105 -13.93 31.25 3.64
CA GLY A 105 -14.81 31.95 4.58
C GLY A 105 -14.09 32.56 5.77
N PHE A 106 -12.80 32.26 5.95
CA PHE A 106 -11.95 32.72 7.06
C PHE A 106 -10.75 33.55 6.58
N GLY A 107 -10.80 34.06 5.35
CA GLY A 107 -9.79 34.94 4.77
C GLY A 107 -8.69 34.23 3.96
N GLY A 108 -8.74 32.91 3.83
CA GLY A 108 -7.84 32.15 2.95
C GLY A 108 -8.14 32.47 1.47
N LYS A 109 -7.08 32.56 0.68
CA LYS A 109 -7.18 32.92 -0.74
C LYS A 109 -6.25 32.02 -1.56
N PRO A 110 -6.79 31.02 -2.25
CA PRO A 110 -5.96 30.22 -3.12
C PRO A 110 -5.31 31.07 -4.22
N ASP A 111 -4.16 30.64 -4.71
CA ASP A 111 -3.41 31.21 -5.85
C ASP A 111 -2.79 32.60 -5.59
N ASP A 112 -2.74 33.08 -4.35
CA ASP A 112 -2.12 34.38 -4.03
C ASP A 112 -0.71 34.28 -3.42
N ASN A 113 -0.20 33.05 -3.22
CA ASN A 113 1.06 32.72 -2.53
C ASN A 113 1.14 33.23 -1.07
N GLY A 114 -0.01 33.62 -0.52
CA GLY A 114 -0.16 33.99 0.88
C GLY A 114 0.07 32.82 1.85
N ASP A 115 -0.12 33.08 3.14
CA ASP A 115 -0.14 32.02 4.15
C ASP A 115 -1.60 31.69 4.49
N ASP A 116 -2.04 30.51 4.12
CA ASP A 116 -3.40 30.04 4.39
C ASP A 116 -3.52 29.24 5.69
N SER A 117 -2.42 29.04 6.42
CA SER A 117 -2.38 28.21 7.62
C SER A 117 -3.41 28.64 8.66
N GLU A 118 -3.49 29.96 8.94
CA GLU A 118 -4.45 30.51 9.90
C GLU A 118 -5.90 30.35 9.44
N ALA A 119 -6.18 30.55 8.15
CA ALA A 119 -7.51 30.41 7.60
C ALA A 119 -7.99 28.94 7.64
N ILE A 120 -7.11 27.99 7.34
CA ILE A 120 -7.38 26.56 7.46
C ILE A 120 -7.59 26.19 8.93
N GLN A 121 -6.77 26.70 9.84
CA GLN A 121 -6.94 26.48 11.27
C GLN A 121 -8.28 27.01 11.79
N LYS A 122 -8.69 28.21 11.38
CA LYS A 122 -9.99 28.79 11.75
C LYS A 122 -11.16 27.98 11.21
N ALA A 123 -11.04 27.43 9.99
CA ALA A 123 -12.05 26.54 9.44
C ALA A 123 -12.18 25.25 10.28
N ILE A 124 -11.07 24.69 10.76
CA ILE A 124 -11.08 23.54 11.68
C ILE A 124 -11.72 23.94 13.02
N ASP A 125 -11.30 25.07 13.60
CA ASP A 125 -11.73 25.55 14.91
C ASP A 125 -13.21 26.03 14.92
N SER A 126 -13.82 26.24 13.77
CA SER A 126 -15.26 26.55 13.63
C SER A 126 -16.17 25.41 14.11
N GLY A 127 -15.58 24.21 14.33
CA GLY A 127 -16.31 23.01 14.71
C GLY A 127 -16.82 22.21 13.54
N ALA A 128 -16.34 22.51 12.32
CA ALA A 128 -16.64 21.73 11.13
C ALA A 128 -16.11 20.29 11.26
N THR A 129 -16.84 19.34 10.67
CA THR A 129 -16.40 17.95 10.55
C THR A 129 -15.59 17.73 9.28
N THR A 130 -15.86 18.50 8.24
CA THR A 130 -15.14 18.51 6.95
C THR A 130 -14.65 19.90 6.63
N VAL A 131 -13.34 20.02 6.39
CA VAL A 131 -12.75 21.23 5.81
C VAL A 131 -12.55 21.00 4.32
N TYR A 132 -13.20 21.83 3.52
CA TYR A 132 -13.18 21.76 2.07
C TYR A 132 -12.23 22.79 1.50
N LEU A 133 -11.24 22.33 0.74
CA LEU A 133 -10.33 23.15 -0.03
C LEU A 133 -10.80 23.21 -1.49
N PRO A 134 -11.40 24.32 -1.95
CA PRO A 134 -11.69 24.51 -3.36
C PRO A 134 -10.44 24.35 -4.23
N HIS A 135 -10.65 24.02 -5.50
CA HIS A 135 -9.56 24.00 -6.49
C HIS A 135 -8.75 25.29 -6.45
N GLY A 136 -7.43 25.17 -6.56
CA GLY A 136 -6.45 26.23 -6.46
C GLY A 136 -5.27 25.83 -5.58
N THR A 137 -4.30 26.73 -5.44
CA THR A 137 -3.06 26.50 -4.69
C THR A 137 -3.16 27.16 -3.31
N TRP A 138 -3.16 26.34 -2.27
CA TRP A 138 -3.17 26.73 -0.87
C TRP A 138 -1.76 26.61 -0.28
N THR A 139 -1.30 27.57 0.48
CA THR A 139 0.07 27.58 1.00
C THR A 139 0.08 27.52 2.53
N LEU A 140 0.75 26.50 3.08
CA LEU A 140 1.03 26.39 4.51
C LEU A 140 2.43 26.89 4.81
N LYS A 141 2.54 27.95 5.63
CA LYS A 141 3.83 28.46 6.18
C LYS A 141 3.98 28.14 7.67
N ASN A 142 2.91 27.67 8.31
CA ASN A 142 2.88 27.20 9.69
C ASN A 142 2.14 25.86 9.78
N PRO A 143 2.49 24.98 10.73
CA PRO A 143 1.75 23.76 11.00
C PRO A 143 0.28 24.04 11.35
N VAL A 144 -0.60 23.19 10.88
CA VAL A 144 -2.03 23.22 11.19
C VAL A 144 -2.39 22.04 12.08
N GLU A 145 -3.04 22.30 13.20
CA GLU A 145 -3.48 21.25 14.12
C GLU A 145 -4.84 20.67 13.71
N LEU A 146 -4.88 19.36 13.52
CA LEU A 146 -6.10 18.62 13.32
C LEU A 146 -6.71 18.27 14.68
N ARG A 147 -7.67 19.08 15.12
CA ARG A 147 -8.27 19.03 16.48
C ARG A 147 -9.79 19.20 16.45
N GLY A 148 -10.42 19.04 17.59
CA GLY A 148 -11.85 19.25 17.74
C GLY A 148 -12.68 18.15 17.04
N LYS A 149 -13.62 18.55 16.20
CA LYS A 149 -14.54 17.65 15.50
C LYS A 149 -14.08 17.30 14.09
N VAL A 150 -13.03 17.95 13.57
CA VAL A 150 -12.57 17.72 12.21
C VAL A 150 -12.15 16.26 12.04
N ARG A 151 -12.63 15.66 10.97
CA ARG A 151 -12.31 14.29 10.59
C ARG A 151 -11.91 14.16 9.12
N ARG A 152 -12.08 15.23 8.33
CA ARG A 152 -11.81 15.18 6.89
C ARG A 152 -11.28 16.50 6.37
N ILE A 153 -10.20 16.43 5.60
CA ILE A 153 -9.78 17.48 4.68
C ILE A 153 -10.05 16.97 3.27
N LEU A 154 -10.90 17.65 2.54
CA LEU A 154 -11.31 17.30 1.19
C LEU A 154 -10.87 18.37 0.21
N GLY A 155 -10.00 18.02 -0.73
CA GLY A 155 -9.70 18.87 -1.89
C GLY A 155 -10.58 18.52 -3.09
N THR A 156 -10.65 19.42 -4.05
CA THR A 156 -11.13 19.14 -5.41
C THR A 156 -9.97 19.31 -6.37
N GLU A 157 -9.01 18.41 -6.27
CA GLU A 157 -7.72 18.56 -6.96
C GLU A 157 -7.00 19.85 -6.54
N ALA A 158 -7.15 20.23 -5.26
CA ALA A 158 -6.49 21.38 -4.69
C ALA A 158 -5.01 21.05 -4.49
N ARG A 159 -4.14 22.01 -4.84
CA ARG A 159 -2.71 21.93 -4.56
C ARG A 159 -2.44 22.51 -3.18
N LEU A 160 -1.66 21.80 -2.36
CA LEU A 160 -1.23 22.23 -1.05
C LEU A 160 0.30 22.38 -1.03
N VAL A 161 0.80 23.60 -0.97
CA VAL A 161 2.23 23.90 -0.91
C VAL A 161 2.68 23.93 0.55
N LEU A 162 3.63 23.06 0.90
CA LEU A 162 4.24 23.03 2.24
C LEU A 162 5.47 23.94 2.26
N ALA A 163 5.25 25.25 2.49
CA ALA A 163 6.30 26.26 2.60
C ALA A 163 6.75 26.49 4.05
N LEU A 164 6.75 25.44 4.86
CA LEU A 164 7.13 25.47 6.27
C LEU A 164 8.65 25.40 6.46
N PRO A 165 9.16 25.80 7.64
CA PRO A 165 10.51 25.47 8.05
C PRO A 165 10.79 23.96 7.97
N GLU A 166 12.03 23.60 7.64
CA GLU A 166 12.40 22.20 7.45
C GLU A 166 12.08 21.35 8.70
N GLY A 167 11.47 20.20 8.49
CA GLY A 167 11.09 19.24 9.53
C GLY A 167 9.77 19.53 10.24
N GLN A 168 9.09 20.64 9.94
CA GLN A 168 7.74 20.88 10.47
C GLN A 168 6.69 20.22 9.58
N PRO A 169 5.66 19.55 10.15
CA PRO A 169 4.58 18.94 9.36
C PRO A 169 3.59 19.98 8.86
N GLY A 170 2.92 19.68 7.74
CA GLY A 170 1.79 20.47 7.27
C GLY A 170 0.61 20.38 8.23
N PHE A 171 0.21 19.13 8.54
CA PHE A 171 -0.84 18.82 9.49
C PHE A 171 -0.29 18.02 10.67
N GLN A 172 -0.67 18.40 11.88
CA GLN A 172 -0.35 17.68 13.10
C GLN A 172 -1.63 17.13 13.74
N ILE A 173 -1.71 15.82 13.91
CA ILE A 173 -2.84 15.20 14.57
C ILE A 173 -2.69 15.40 16.08
N THR A 174 -3.61 16.13 16.67
CA THR A 174 -3.64 16.42 18.11
C THR A 174 -4.93 15.91 18.76
N ASN A 175 -5.45 16.59 19.77
CA ASN A 175 -6.64 16.21 20.48
C ASN A 175 -7.92 16.39 19.64
N THR A 176 -8.33 15.33 18.95
CA THR A 176 -9.58 15.29 18.20
C THR A 176 -10.46 14.17 18.73
N THR A 177 -11.77 14.31 18.60
CA THR A 177 -12.74 13.29 18.99
C THR A 177 -12.96 12.23 17.91
N ALA A 178 -12.51 12.49 16.70
CA ALA A 178 -12.68 11.56 15.57
C ALA A 178 -11.67 10.40 15.66
N PRO A 179 -12.10 9.13 15.63
CA PRO A 179 -11.21 7.97 15.64
C PRO A 179 -10.44 7.80 14.32
N THR A 180 -11.02 8.28 13.22
CA THR A 180 -10.46 8.19 11.88
C THR A 180 -10.37 9.58 11.26
N PHE A 181 -9.31 9.81 10.52
CA PHE A 181 -9.07 11.04 9.80
C PHE A 181 -8.83 10.77 8.31
N TRP A 182 -9.50 11.49 7.43
CA TRP A 182 -9.40 11.37 5.98
C TRP A 182 -8.77 12.60 5.35
N LEU A 183 -7.80 12.37 4.45
CA LEU A 183 -7.25 13.35 3.52
C LEU A 183 -7.53 12.87 2.11
N GLU A 184 -8.20 13.67 1.31
CA GLU A 184 -8.67 13.26 0.00
C GLU A 184 -8.45 14.31 -1.08
N ARG A 185 -8.04 13.82 -2.28
CA ARG A 185 -7.95 14.59 -3.51
C ARG A 185 -7.08 15.85 -3.40
N LEU A 186 -5.88 15.65 -2.91
CA LEU A 186 -4.89 16.71 -2.72
C LEU A 186 -3.62 16.42 -3.53
N GLU A 187 -3.10 17.45 -4.21
CA GLU A 187 -1.74 17.45 -4.73
C GLU A 187 -0.84 18.18 -3.76
N ILE A 188 0.18 17.53 -3.23
CA ILE A 188 1.08 18.07 -2.22
C ILE A 188 2.39 18.49 -2.89
N GLU A 189 2.82 19.71 -2.66
CA GLU A 189 4.11 20.23 -3.09
C GLU A 189 4.97 20.56 -1.85
N GLY A 190 6.17 20.04 -1.81
CA GLY A 190 7.13 20.21 -0.72
C GLY A 190 7.76 18.88 -0.30
N THR A 191 9.07 18.75 -0.55
CA THR A 191 9.79 17.47 -0.37
C THR A 191 10.57 17.38 0.95
N LYS A 192 10.59 18.46 1.74
CA LYS A 192 11.36 18.53 3.00
C LYS A 192 10.52 18.35 4.25
N ASN A 193 9.22 18.40 4.10
CA ASN A 193 8.24 18.41 5.18
C ASN A 193 7.28 17.25 5.04
N ALA A 194 6.89 16.66 6.17
CA ALA A 194 5.80 15.68 6.16
C ALA A 194 4.46 16.42 5.97
N LEU A 195 3.56 15.84 5.16
CA LEU A 195 2.19 16.34 5.09
C LEU A 195 1.49 16.14 6.44
N VAL A 196 1.64 14.94 7.02
CA VAL A 196 0.98 14.58 8.27
C VAL A 196 2.00 14.05 9.27
N ASP A 197 1.97 14.59 10.50
CA ASP A 197 2.64 13.99 11.65
C ASP A 197 1.67 13.22 12.53
N LEU A 198 1.98 11.93 12.71
CA LEU A 198 1.23 11.01 13.55
C LEU A 198 1.62 11.17 15.02
N ALA A 199 1.18 12.25 15.64
CA ALA A 199 1.48 12.56 17.04
C ALA A 199 0.53 11.86 18.04
N ALA A 200 -0.62 11.34 17.57
CA ALA A 200 -1.61 10.64 18.37
C ALA A 200 -2.09 9.33 17.71
N GLU A 201 -2.53 8.37 18.52
CA GLU A 201 -3.06 7.08 18.04
C GLU A 201 -4.38 7.29 17.30
N ARG A 202 -4.42 6.95 15.99
CA ARG A 202 -5.57 7.12 15.11
C ARG A 202 -5.53 6.23 13.90
N GLN A 203 -6.68 6.10 13.24
CA GLN A 203 -6.71 5.70 11.85
C GLN A 203 -6.52 6.93 10.95
N VAL A 204 -5.64 6.82 9.95
CA VAL A 204 -5.41 7.88 8.96
C VAL A 204 -5.58 7.29 7.57
N VAL A 205 -6.45 7.88 6.80
CA VAL A 205 -6.84 7.44 5.46
C VAL A 205 -6.47 8.51 4.46
N LEU A 206 -5.68 8.14 3.45
CA LEU A 206 -5.33 9.00 2.33
C LEU A 206 -5.88 8.40 1.05
N ILE A 207 -6.66 9.18 0.31
CA ILE A 207 -7.32 8.74 -0.93
C ILE A 207 -7.08 9.77 -2.03
N ASP A 208 -6.70 9.30 -3.23
CA ASP A 208 -6.48 10.15 -4.41
C ASP A 208 -5.50 11.32 -4.10
N CYS A 209 -4.40 11.04 -3.39
CA CYS A 209 -3.44 12.07 -2.98
C CYS A 209 -2.08 11.89 -3.66
N LEU A 210 -1.55 12.99 -4.20
CA LEU A 210 -0.24 13.03 -4.86
C LEU A 210 0.79 13.75 -4.00
N GLY A 211 2.03 13.26 -3.97
CA GLY A 211 3.14 13.91 -3.27
C GLY A 211 3.14 13.75 -1.75
N VAL A 212 2.47 12.74 -1.24
CA VAL A 212 2.29 12.51 0.19
C VAL A 212 3.59 12.15 0.90
N SER A 213 3.72 12.64 2.13
CA SER A 213 4.71 12.20 3.10
C SER A 213 4.09 12.13 4.49
N VAL A 214 4.42 11.08 5.23
CA VAL A 214 3.88 10.83 6.57
C VAL A 214 5.03 10.59 7.53
N SER A 215 4.97 11.20 8.71
CA SER A 215 5.93 11.03 9.80
C SER A 215 5.19 10.70 11.11
N GLY A 216 5.97 10.42 12.17
CA GLY A 216 5.45 10.20 13.51
C GLY A 216 5.55 8.75 13.97
N LYS A 217 5.37 8.54 15.28
CA LYS A 217 5.62 7.26 15.96
C LYS A 217 4.42 6.73 16.74
N ALA A 218 3.30 7.45 16.77
CA ALA A 218 2.10 6.96 17.44
C ALA A 218 1.62 5.65 16.78
N LYS A 219 1.04 4.78 17.56
CA LYS A 219 0.39 3.58 17.04
C LYS A 219 -0.76 4.01 16.15
N THR A 220 -0.70 3.65 14.89
CA THR A 220 -1.59 4.16 13.87
C THR A 220 -1.90 3.09 12.85
N GLU A 221 -3.13 3.07 12.39
CA GLU A 221 -3.56 2.32 11.22
C GLU A 221 -3.60 3.29 10.03
N LEU A 222 -2.77 3.02 9.03
CA LEU A 222 -2.67 3.80 7.81
C LEU A 222 -3.35 3.09 6.66
N PHE A 223 -4.17 3.83 5.92
CA PHE A 223 -4.81 3.36 4.70
C PHE A 223 -4.44 4.29 3.55
N PHE A 224 -3.82 3.73 2.53
CA PHE A 224 -3.48 4.44 1.30
C PHE A 224 -4.28 3.84 0.14
N GLU A 225 -5.00 4.68 -0.58
CA GLU A 225 -5.73 4.29 -1.78
C GLU A 225 -5.47 5.31 -2.88
N ASP A 226 -4.84 4.85 -3.97
CA ASP A 226 -4.39 5.70 -5.08
C ASP A 226 -3.52 6.89 -4.60
N VAL A 227 -2.41 6.56 -3.95
CA VAL A 227 -1.52 7.54 -3.31
C VAL A 227 -0.16 7.53 -3.98
N SER A 228 0.42 8.69 -4.24
CA SER A 228 1.84 8.81 -4.54
C SER A 228 2.62 9.45 -3.39
N SER A 229 3.81 8.93 -3.11
CA SER A 229 4.69 9.45 -2.07
C SER A 229 6.01 9.95 -2.65
N VAL A 230 6.53 11.03 -2.06
CA VAL A 230 7.79 11.68 -2.46
C VAL A 230 8.91 11.50 -1.45
N MET A 231 8.61 10.91 -0.29
CA MET A 231 9.55 10.63 0.79
C MET A 231 9.42 9.18 1.28
N PRO A 232 10.48 8.62 1.89
CA PRO A 232 10.41 7.31 2.53
C PRO A 232 9.34 7.27 3.61
N LEU A 233 8.53 6.19 3.61
CA LEU A 233 7.67 5.89 4.74
C LEU A 233 8.44 5.03 5.74
N GLN A 234 8.31 5.36 7.02
CA GLN A 234 8.84 4.57 8.13
C GLN A 234 7.68 4.05 8.99
N LEU A 235 7.64 2.74 9.19
CA LEU A 235 6.72 2.09 10.12
C LEU A 235 7.48 1.55 11.31
N GLY A 236 6.98 1.82 12.50
CA GLY A 236 7.47 1.32 13.76
C GLY A 236 6.53 0.31 14.43
N PRO A 237 6.88 -0.20 15.62
CA PRO A 237 6.03 -1.11 16.37
C PRO A 237 4.64 -0.51 16.65
N GLY A 238 3.60 -1.32 16.40
CA GLY A 238 2.22 -0.90 16.58
C GLY A 238 1.63 -0.05 15.45
N GLN A 239 2.39 0.21 14.40
CA GLN A 239 1.89 0.83 13.18
C GLN A 239 1.56 -0.23 12.15
N SER A 240 0.42 -0.05 11.47
CA SER A 240 -0.01 -0.90 10.37
C SER A 240 -0.34 -0.07 9.14
N LEU A 241 -0.03 -0.60 7.97
CA LEU A 241 -0.31 0.01 6.67
C LEU A 241 -1.09 -0.97 5.80
N TRP A 242 -2.21 -0.53 5.26
CA TRP A 242 -2.88 -1.14 4.12
C TRP A 242 -2.82 -0.17 2.96
N ALA A 243 -2.10 -0.55 1.91
CA ALA A 243 -1.92 0.30 0.73
C ALA A 243 -2.44 -0.40 -0.53
N ARG A 244 -3.33 0.28 -1.24
CA ARG A 244 -3.83 -0.09 -2.55
C ARG A 244 -3.42 0.97 -3.57
N GLN A 245 -2.75 0.54 -4.66
CA GLN A 245 -2.26 1.44 -5.70
C GLN A 245 -1.36 2.56 -5.15
N TRP A 246 -0.29 2.16 -4.46
CA TRP A 246 0.68 3.09 -3.90
C TRP A 246 1.89 3.24 -4.82
N PHE A 247 2.20 4.48 -5.22
CA PHE A 247 3.32 4.83 -6.08
C PHE A 247 4.44 5.55 -5.32
N GLN A 248 5.70 5.15 -5.56
CA GLN A 248 6.88 5.82 -5.03
C GLN A 248 7.96 5.99 -6.11
N GLY A 249 8.07 7.19 -6.66
CA GLY A 249 8.95 7.52 -7.80
C GLY A 249 10.27 8.21 -7.44
N PHE A 250 10.70 8.24 -6.18
CA PHE A 250 11.94 8.90 -5.75
C PHE A 250 13.13 7.92 -5.65
N GLN A 251 14.35 8.44 -5.51
CA GLN A 251 15.57 7.66 -5.33
C GLN A 251 15.79 7.29 -3.86
N GLY A 252 16.32 6.10 -3.58
CA GLY A 252 16.68 5.65 -2.24
C GLY A 252 15.71 4.64 -1.64
N LEU A 253 15.81 4.45 -0.32
CA LEU A 253 14.92 3.57 0.43
C LEU A 253 13.49 4.12 0.42
N LYS A 254 12.52 3.29 0.07
CA LYS A 254 11.13 3.73 -0.09
C LYS A 254 10.25 3.41 1.12
N LEU A 255 10.32 2.19 1.63
CA LEU A 255 9.63 1.77 2.85
C LEU A 255 10.62 1.13 3.84
N ALA A 256 10.73 1.71 5.03
CA ALA A 256 11.45 1.13 6.17
C ALA A 256 10.42 0.59 7.18
N ASN A 257 10.20 -0.71 7.21
CA ASN A 257 9.33 -1.35 8.19
C ASN A 257 10.16 -1.90 9.35
N ARG A 258 10.14 -1.21 10.49
CA ARG A 258 10.89 -1.51 11.71
C ARG A 258 9.96 -2.00 12.82
N GLY A 259 9.40 -3.19 12.67
CA GLY A 259 8.52 -3.78 13.67
C GLY A 259 7.02 -3.48 13.47
N GLY A 260 6.65 -2.82 12.40
CA GLY A 260 5.25 -2.61 11.98
C GLY A 260 4.71 -3.75 11.11
N ALA A 261 3.49 -3.58 10.62
CA ALA A 261 2.86 -4.46 9.65
C ALA A 261 2.50 -3.68 8.38
N ALA A 262 2.92 -4.19 7.22
CA ALA A 262 2.61 -3.58 5.93
C ALA A 262 1.97 -4.60 4.99
N TRP A 263 0.76 -4.32 4.52
CA TRP A 263 0.07 -5.05 3.49
C TRP A 263 -0.09 -4.16 2.26
N LEU A 264 0.50 -4.57 1.12
CA LEU A 264 0.58 -3.77 -0.09
C LEU A 264 0.01 -4.53 -1.27
N MET A 265 -0.90 -3.90 -2.03
CA MET A 265 -1.45 -4.41 -3.28
C MET A 265 -1.40 -3.32 -4.36
N GLY A 266 -0.84 -3.65 -5.53
CA GLY A 266 -0.63 -2.67 -6.58
C GLY A 266 0.49 -1.67 -6.26
N TYR A 267 1.55 -2.13 -5.58
CA TYR A 267 2.69 -1.30 -5.23
C TYR A 267 3.56 -1.01 -6.46
N THR A 268 3.66 0.26 -6.85
CA THR A 268 4.45 0.68 -8.01
C THR A 268 5.61 1.58 -7.61
N THR A 269 6.79 1.32 -8.18
CA THR A 269 7.99 2.09 -7.87
C THR A 269 8.81 2.41 -9.10
N GLU A 270 9.50 3.54 -9.06
CA GLU A 270 10.50 3.95 -10.05
C GLU A 270 11.78 4.42 -9.35
N ARG A 271 12.85 4.60 -10.14
CA ARG A 271 14.16 5.07 -9.70
C ARG A 271 14.88 4.16 -8.72
N PRO A 272 16.24 4.20 -8.70
CA PRO A 272 17.08 3.33 -7.87
C PRO A 272 16.79 3.44 -6.38
N GLY A 273 16.80 2.29 -5.70
CA GLY A 273 16.64 2.22 -4.24
C GLY A 273 16.27 0.84 -3.75
N VAL A 274 16.31 0.65 -2.44
CA VAL A 274 15.70 -0.50 -1.79
C VAL A 274 14.21 -0.22 -1.68
N LEU A 275 13.37 -1.07 -2.27
CA LEU A 275 11.93 -0.85 -2.27
C LEU A 275 11.35 -0.99 -0.87
N VAL A 276 11.71 -2.08 -0.20
CA VAL A 276 11.28 -2.32 1.17
C VAL A 276 12.43 -2.92 1.97
N ASN A 277 12.68 -2.34 3.14
CA ASN A 277 13.55 -2.90 4.16
C ASN A 277 12.70 -3.27 5.39
N THR A 278 12.48 -4.58 5.59
CA THR A 278 11.71 -5.12 6.71
C THR A 278 12.67 -5.63 7.76
N MET A 279 12.58 -5.14 9.00
CA MET A 279 13.50 -5.47 10.08
C MET A 279 12.81 -5.45 11.44
N ALA A 280 13.52 -5.94 12.47
CA ALA A 280 13.09 -5.85 13.85
C ALA A 280 11.67 -6.42 14.09
N ASP A 281 11.45 -7.68 13.72
CA ASP A 281 10.17 -8.39 13.78
C ASP A 281 9.04 -7.78 12.93
N GLY A 282 9.35 -6.82 12.06
CA GLY A 282 8.40 -6.26 11.10
C GLY A 282 7.82 -7.33 10.17
N LYS A 283 6.62 -7.08 9.66
CA LYS A 283 5.92 -7.97 8.73
C LYS A 283 5.53 -7.20 7.50
N THR A 284 5.97 -7.67 6.33
CA THR A 284 5.61 -7.05 5.05
C THR A 284 5.05 -8.08 4.09
N GLU A 285 3.88 -7.82 3.54
CA GLU A 285 3.26 -8.62 2.51
C GLU A 285 2.97 -7.77 1.27
N ILE A 286 3.49 -8.19 0.11
CA ILE A 286 3.28 -7.53 -1.18
C ILE A 286 2.56 -8.51 -2.09
N LEU A 287 1.33 -8.17 -2.48
CA LEU A 287 0.43 -8.99 -3.31
C LEU A 287 0.26 -8.38 -4.70
N GLY A 288 1.36 -8.26 -5.41
CA GLY A 288 1.40 -7.67 -6.73
C GLY A 288 1.89 -6.22 -6.74
N GLY A 289 2.60 -5.90 -7.78
CA GLY A 289 3.16 -4.59 -8.00
C GLY A 289 4.12 -4.59 -9.20
N LEU A 290 4.63 -3.40 -9.50
CA LEU A 290 5.57 -3.19 -10.60
C LEU A 290 6.71 -2.27 -10.17
N CYS A 291 7.93 -2.75 -10.29
CA CYS A 291 9.12 -1.91 -10.23
C CYS A 291 9.57 -1.55 -11.64
N ILE A 292 9.67 -0.26 -11.95
CA ILE A 292 10.26 0.23 -13.18
C ILE A 292 11.73 0.58 -12.90
N ALA A 293 12.62 -0.35 -13.25
CA ALA A 293 14.05 -0.22 -12.99
C ALA A 293 14.71 0.70 -14.01
N ASN A 294 14.65 2.01 -13.79
CA ASN A 294 15.27 3.04 -14.61
C ASN A 294 16.53 3.60 -13.90
N GLY A 295 17.71 3.07 -14.19
CA GLY A 295 18.96 3.52 -13.60
C GLY A 295 19.91 2.38 -13.23
N SER A 296 20.87 2.65 -12.34
CA SER A 296 21.84 1.65 -11.88
C SER A 296 21.39 1.01 -10.56
N TYR A 297 21.16 -0.29 -10.59
CA TYR A 297 20.63 -1.08 -9.46
C TYR A 297 21.60 -2.18 -9.00
N LYS A 298 22.84 -2.18 -9.52
CA LYS A 298 23.79 -3.28 -9.33
C LYS A 298 24.28 -3.47 -7.90
N THR A 299 24.25 -2.42 -7.09
CA THR A 299 24.88 -2.45 -5.75
C THR A 299 23.91 -2.59 -4.60
N MET A 300 22.61 -2.65 -4.88
CA MET A 300 21.59 -2.72 -3.83
C MET A 300 20.56 -3.80 -4.14
N PRO A 301 20.02 -4.49 -3.10
CA PRO A 301 18.93 -5.43 -3.29
C PRO A 301 17.61 -4.67 -3.54
N MET A 302 16.70 -5.30 -4.28
CA MET A 302 15.34 -4.80 -4.44
C MET A 302 14.60 -4.82 -3.09
N PHE A 303 14.73 -5.92 -2.33
CA PHE A 303 14.16 -6.10 -1.00
C PHE A 303 15.24 -6.50 0.01
N ARG A 304 15.15 -5.95 1.22
CA ARG A 304 15.96 -6.36 2.35
C ARG A 304 15.07 -6.85 3.48
N ILE A 305 15.40 -8.01 4.04
CA ILE A 305 14.69 -8.61 5.16
C ILE A 305 15.73 -8.95 6.22
N GLU A 306 15.58 -8.41 7.43
CA GLU A 306 16.55 -8.60 8.51
C GLU A 306 15.83 -8.96 9.81
N ASP A 307 15.99 -10.22 10.25
CA ASP A 307 15.31 -10.75 11.44
C ASP A 307 13.82 -10.34 11.48
N ALA A 308 13.11 -10.58 10.36
CA ALA A 308 11.74 -10.12 10.10
C ALA A 308 11.01 -11.11 9.19
N ALA A 309 9.74 -10.84 8.88
CA ALA A 309 8.94 -11.70 8.02
C ALA A 309 8.45 -10.93 6.79
N ALA A 310 8.55 -11.57 5.62
CA ALA A 310 8.02 -11.01 4.38
C ALA A 310 7.46 -12.08 3.46
N SER A 311 6.39 -11.75 2.72
CA SER A 311 5.97 -12.45 1.52
C SER A 311 5.80 -11.47 0.38
N ILE A 312 6.35 -11.81 -0.79
CA ILE A 312 6.50 -10.85 -1.88
C ILE A 312 6.15 -11.51 -3.20
N VAL A 313 5.19 -10.91 -3.91
CA VAL A 313 4.90 -11.15 -5.33
C VAL A 313 4.97 -9.82 -6.05
N MET A 314 5.93 -9.66 -6.96
CA MET A 314 6.12 -8.39 -7.65
C MET A 314 6.80 -8.59 -9.01
N ALA A 315 6.45 -7.78 -10.00
CA ALA A 315 7.14 -7.73 -11.28
C ALA A 315 8.19 -6.62 -11.31
N GLU A 316 9.25 -6.83 -12.06
CA GLU A 316 10.23 -5.81 -12.41
C GLU A 316 10.27 -5.65 -13.91
N ALA A 317 10.29 -4.41 -14.40
CA ALA A 317 10.53 -4.06 -15.77
C ALA A 317 11.74 -3.10 -15.86
N SER A 318 12.69 -3.39 -16.75
CA SER A 318 13.81 -2.50 -17.01
C SER A 318 13.79 -2.03 -18.46
N PHE A 319 13.60 -0.73 -18.66
CA PHE A 319 13.66 -0.10 -19.99
C PHE A 319 15.08 0.29 -20.40
N THR A 320 16.04 0.26 -19.47
CA THR A 320 17.45 0.66 -19.67
C THR A 320 18.41 -0.53 -19.68
N SER A 321 17.90 -1.77 -19.66
CA SER A 321 18.70 -3.01 -19.57
C SER A 321 19.59 -3.10 -18.31
N THR A 322 19.22 -2.41 -17.25
CA THR A 322 19.92 -2.41 -15.96
C THR A 322 18.96 -2.85 -14.82
N PRO A 323 18.44 -4.10 -14.85
CA PRO A 323 17.58 -4.63 -13.81
C PRO A 323 18.36 -4.83 -12.49
N TYR A 324 17.65 -5.10 -11.41
CA TYR A 324 18.26 -5.54 -10.16
C TYR A 324 19.00 -6.87 -10.37
N GLU A 325 20.24 -6.96 -9.87
CA GLU A 325 20.96 -8.24 -9.79
C GLU A 325 20.54 -9.03 -8.56
N ASP A 326 20.45 -8.37 -7.41
CA ASP A 326 20.00 -8.94 -6.15
C ASP A 326 18.52 -8.58 -5.92
N ILE A 327 17.62 -9.56 -5.96
CA ILE A 327 16.20 -9.35 -5.73
C ILE A 327 15.91 -9.29 -4.25
N VAL A 328 16.38 -10.28 -3.48
CA VAL A 328 16.21 -10.30 -2.03
C VAL A 328 17.56 -10.49 -1.36
N LEU A 329 17.85 -9.67 -0.37
CA LEU A 329 18.87 -9.89 0.63
C LEU A 329 18.18 -10.21 1.95
N GLU A 330 18.29 -11.45 2.41
CA GLU A 330 17.76 -11.87 3.69
C GLU A 330 18.89 -12.10 4.69
N VAL A 331 18.73 -11.56 5.90
CA VAL A 331 19.66 -11.70 7.02
C VAL A 331 18.92 -12.35 8.17
N ARG A 332 19.44 -13.47 8.68
CA ARG A 332 18.92 -14.15 9.89
C ARG A 332 20.03 -14.41 10.87
N LYS A 333 19.95 -13.79 12.05
CA LYS A 333 20.97 -13.92 13.10
C LYS A 333 22.39 -13.69 12.57
N GLY A 334 22.56 -12.65 11.74
CA GLY A 334 23.82 -12.27 11.13
C GLY A 334 24.22 -13.10 9.89
N VAL A 335 23.54 -14.19 9.56
CA VAL A 335 23.79 -14.98 8.35
C VAL A 335 23.06 -14.32 7.17
N GLN A 336 23.80 -13.97 6.13
CA GLN A 336 23.26 -13.34 4.92
C GLN A 336 23.10 -14.35 3.78
N ARG A 337 21.96 -14.28 3.10
CA ARG A 337 21.70 -14.99 1.85
C ARG A 337 21.07 -14.07 0.83
N LYS A 338 21.31 -14.34 -0.47
CA LYS A 338 20.81 -13.51 -1.57
C LYS A 338 20.05 -14.34 -2.59
N LEU A 339 18.90 -13.86 -2.99
CA LEU A 339 18.21 -14.31 -4.18
C LEU A 339 18.60 -13.37 -5.34
N ARG A 340 19.27 -13.94 -6.34
CA ARG A 340 19.63 -13.20 -7.55
C ARG A 340 18.56 -13.33 -8.62
N SER A 341 18.43 -12.36 -9.48
CA SER A 341 17.53 -12.40 -10.65
C SER A 341 17.76 -13.62 -11.53
N SER A 342 19.02 -14.07 -11.67
CA SER A 342 19.39 -15.28 -12.41
C SER A 342 18.89 -16.59 -11.77
N GLY A 343 18.52 -16.57 -10.50
CA GLY A 343 17.98 -17.71 -9.78
C GLY A 343 16.45 -17.82 -9.83
N ILE A 344 15.78 -16.88 -10.50
CA ILE A 344 14.33 -16.91 -10.68
C ILE A 344 14.03 -17.44 -12.09
N THR A 345 13.41 -18.62 -12.13
CA THR A 345 12.84 -19.14 -13.37
C THR A 345 11.56 -18.37 -13.67
N SER A 346 11.62 -17.40 -14.54
CA SER A 346 10.44 -16.64 -14.94
C SER A 346 9.94 -17.06 -16.29
N ASP A 347 8.73 -17.55 -16.38
CA ASP A 347 7.93 -17.43 -17.57
C ASP A 347 7.63 -15.93 -17.72
N ARG A 348 8.30 -15.27 -18.66
CA ARG A 348 8.30 -13.81 -18.79
C ARG A 348 6.90 -13.28 -19.05
N PRO A 349 6.25 -12.60 -18.11
CA PRO A 349 4.96 -11.98 -18.37
C PRO A 349 5.06 -10.67 -19.16
N LEU A 350 6.29 -10.14 -19.37
CA LEU A 350 6.51 -8.84 -20.00
C LEU A 350 6.95 -8.99 -21.47
N PRO A 351 6.60 -8.03 -22.36
CA PRO A 351 7.01 -8.07 -23.76
C PRO A 351 8.52 -8.21 -23.90
N GLN A 352 8.98 -9.00 -24.86
CA GLN A 352 10.39 -9.37 -25.07
C GLN A 352 11.38 -8.18 -25.23
N ARG A 353 10.89 -6.96 -25.42
CA ARG A 353 11.70 -5.74 -25.58
C ARG A 353 12.02 -5.04 -24.27
N VAL A 354 11.38 -5.43 -23.19
CA VAL A 354 11.56 -4.86 -21.86
C VAL A 354 12.19 -5.95 -21.00
N GLY A 355 13.46 -5.82 -20.68
CA GLY A 355 14.11 -6.71 -19.71
C GLY A 355 13.33 -6.66 -18.39
N GLY A 356 13.11 -7.81 -17.76
CA GLY A 356 12.40 -7.84 -16.49
C GLY A 356 12.15 -9.25 -16.00
N ILE A 357 11.77 -9.37 -14.75
CA ILE A 357 11.43 -10.62 -14.08
C ILE A 357 10.11 -10.46 -13.34
N ALA A 358 9.37 -11.55 -13.20
CA ALA A 358 8.32 -11.64 -12.21
C ALA A 358 8.84 -12.47 -11.03
N VAL A 359 8.88 -11.88 -9.85
CA VAL A 359 9.18 -12.59 -8.61
C VAL A 359 7.95 -13.41 -8.28
N PRO A 360 8.00 -14.75 -8.33
CA PRO A 360 6.96 -15.59 -7.79
C PRO A 360 6.90 -15.38 -6.29
N LEU A 361 5.99 -16.07 -5.59
CA LEU A 361 5.90 -15.89 -4.14
C LEU A 361 7.25 -16.18 -3.47
N TYR A 362 7.89 -15.15 -2.95
CA TYR A 362 9.01 -15.25 -2.03
C TYR A 362 8.51 -15.21 -0.60
N THR A 363 8.95 -16.12 0.24
CA THR A 363 8.63 -16.09 1.67
C THR A 363 9.89 -16.18 2.52
N GLY A 364 9.98 -15.26 3.49
CA GLY A 364 10.98 -15.26 4.53
C GLY A 364 10.33 -15.06 5.90
N TYR A 365 10.52 -15.97 6.83
CA TYR A 365 9.95 -15.90 8.17
C TYR A 365 11.05 -15.97 9.22
N PHE A 366 11.04 -15.03 10.16
CA PHE A 366 11.90 -15.05 11.33
C PHE A 366 11.04 -14.89 12.59
N GLY A 367 11.25 -15.78 13.57
CA GLY A 367 10.61 -15.66 14.90
C GLY A 367 9.11 -15.95 14.95
N VAL A 368 8.45 -16.16 13.82
CA VAL A 368 7.04 -16.54 13.79
C VAL A 368 6.97 -18.05 13.99
N GLY A 369 6.39 -18.49 15.11
CA GLY A 369 6.00 -19.90 15.29
C GLY A 369 5.17 -20.34 14.09
N ALA A 370 5.30 -21.58 13.64
CA ALA A 370 4.62 -22.12 12.47
C ALA A 370 3.15 -21.69 12.49
N VAL A 371 2.80 -20.77 11.58
CA VAL A 371 1.40 -20.44 11.35
C VAL A 371 0.83 -21.63 10.62
N GLU A 372 -0.01 -22.42 11.31
CA GLU A 372 -0.72 -23.50 10.64
C GLU A 372 -1.63 -22.91 9.56
N PRO A 373 -1.68 -23.52 8.37
CA PRO A 373 -2.62 -23.10 7.34
C PRO A 373 -4.03 -23.14 7.93
N ARG A 374 -4.77 -22.04 7.87
CA ARG A 374 -6.15 -21.99 8.30
C ARG A 374 -6.95 -22.98 7.47
N THR A 375 -7.33 -24.11 8.05
CA THR A 375 -8.25 -25.06 7.45
C THR A 375 -9.64 -24.46 7.44
N GLY A 376 -10.03 -23.87 6.32
CA GLY A 376 -11.38 -23.48 5.98
C GLY A 376 -11.95 -22.22 6.66
N PRO A 377 -12.96 -21.60 6.06
CA PRO A 377 -13.62 -20.43 6.61
C PRO A 377 -14.33 -20.79 7.93
N ALA A 378 -14.20 -19.92 8.93
CA ALA A 378 -14.99 -20.00 10.15
C ALA A 378 -16.47 -20.05 9.77
N LYS A 379 -17.18 -21.08 10.23
CA LYS A 379 -18.64 -21.17 10.05
C LYS A 379 -19.27 -19.89 10.56
N PRO A 380 -20.19 -19.24 9.83
CA PRO A 380 -20.91 -18.10 10.33
C PRO A 380 -21.64 -18.49 11.61
N LYS A 381 -21.49 -17.72 12.67
CA LYS A 381 -22.28 -17.89 13.88
C LYS A 381 -23.73 -17.63 13.53
N THR A 382 -24.52 -18.67 13.45
CA THR A 382 -25.98 -18.56 13.40
C THR A 382 -26.43 -17.97 14.73
N SER A 383 -26.80 -16.70 14.73
CA SER A 383 -27.57 -16.11 15.83
C SER A 383 -28.94 -16.78 15.87
N ARG A 384 -29.25 -17.41 16.97
CA ARG A 384 -30.62 -17.76 17.36
C ARG A 384 -31.31 -16.54 17.93
#